data_1b25c7a2c09ae24fe6c906b00d3e51be
#
_entry.id   1b25c7a2c09ae24fe6c906b00d3e51be
#
_cell.length_a   1.000
_cell.length_b   1.000
_cell.length_c   1.000
_cell.angle_alpha   90.00
_cell.angle_beta   90.00
_cell.angle_gamma   90.00
#
_symmetry.space_group_name_H-M   'P 1'
#
loop_
_entity.id
_entity.type
_entity.pdbx_description
1 polymer ?
#
loop_
_entity_poly.entity_id
_entity_poly.type
_entity_poly.pdbx_seq_one_letter_code
_entity_poly.pdbx_strand_id
1 'polypeptide(L)'
;MPVYNCGMTCNVGIAFVTGRKHFQNVLRSYVNNWLEHGLIADKSVRLHLFVVYDVNYFNTQPEDYRNIPAELSAMVDSVNFYGRTALDDERRKLVDEGVISEPEGDLLFGEGYAKKRNAALYFAARMGMDRLLFIDDDEYPLAVLKNRANNLIWMGQSVVGTHLKLSRDADITHGHHCGYISPIPRFEFDRRLTEQDFRDFIDATSNDIITWENVKRTIIGNNGVTYADASIINRQATFEVREIQGMKFISGANLCFNLRRLKSLPAFYNPPGARGEDAFMSTTLTEHKVVKAPCYTFHDAFLEYRHLLHGVLPLQLRGVDAHSPEVRQRFARAAIGWIRYKPLLTLLTQPDDFESIMENIARKLDSVIPKLCRCFDTPQFEEVTKEFVRYRRNVMRHHRSFEATRAAWLKVTGRLLPAALACLCGS
;
A
#
# COMPACT_ATOMS: atom_id res chain seq x y z
N MET A 1 -11.12 18.16 -20.95
CA MET A 1 -10.91 17.37 -22.19
C MET A 1 -11.09 15.90 -21.85
N PRO A 2 -11.82 15.10 -22.65
CA PRO A 2 -12.01 13.68 -22.37
C PRO A 2 -10.68 12.96 -22.26
N VAL A 3 -10.58 12.09 -21.25
CA VAL A 3 -9.35 11.36 -20.93
C VAL A 3 -8.98 10.34 -22.03
N TYR A 4 -9.96 9.89 -22.83
CA TYR A 4 -9.77 8.93 -23.93
C TYR A 4 -10.34 9.43 -25.25
N ASN A 5 -9.49 9.44 -26.28
CA ASN A 5 -9.82 9.99 -27.61
C ASN A 5 -9.90 8.88 -28.68
N CYS A 6 -10.50 7.73 -28.38
CA CYS A 6 -10.50 6.62 -29.36
C CYS A 6 -11.76 5.74 -29.33
N GLY A 7 -12.94 6.28 -29.00
CA GLY A 7 -14.20 5.52 -29.13
C GLY A 7 -14.35 4.28 -28.24
N MET A 8 -13.30 3.84 -27.55
CA MET A 8 -13.32 2.69 -26.63
C MET A 8 -13.46 3.17 -25.18
N THR A 9 -14.41 2.57 -24.47
CA THR A 9 -14.61 2.78 -23.04
C THR A 9 -13.51 2.09 -22.23
N CYS A 10 -12.96 2.76 -21.21
CA CYS A 10 -11.97 2.23 -20.29
C CYS A 10 -12.65 1.77 -19.00
N ASN A 11 -12.57 0.46 -18.70
CA ASN A 11 -13.05 -0.11 -17.45
C ASN A 11 -11.97 0.02 -16.37
N VAL A 12 -12.27 0.77 -15.31
CA VAL A 12 -11.33 1.09 -14.22
C VAL A 12 -11.82 0.46 -12.92
N GLY A 13 -11.09 -0.52 -12.42
CA GLY A 13 -11.28 -1.06 -11.09
C GLY A 13 -10.70 -0.12 -10.03
N ILE A 14 -11.47 0.15 -8.99
CA ILE A 14 -11.05 0.86 -7.79
C ILE A 14 -11.07 -0.16 -6.66
N ALA A 15 -9.91 -0.51 -6.12
CA ALA A 15 -9.76 -1.58 -5.14
C ALA A 15 -9.51 -1.03 -3.73
N PHE A 16 -10.37 -1.40 -2.80
CA PHE A 16 -10.15 -1.28 -1.37
C PHE A 16 -9.86 -2.67 -0.78
N VAL A 17 -8.71 -2.81 -0.16
CA VAL A 17 -8.38 -3.98 0.67
C VAL A 17 -8.45 -3.53 2.12
N THR A 18 -9.50 -3.92 2.83
CA THR A 18 -9.84 -3.30 4.12
C THR A 18 -10.32 -4.30 5.17
N GLY A 19 -10.04 -4.01 6.43
CA GLY A 19 -10.68 -4.62 7.60
C GLY A 19 -11.46 -3.59 8.41
N ARG A 20 -11.65 -2.37 7.88
CA ARG A 20 -12.26 -1.24 8.58
C ARG A 20 -13.54 -0.79 7.88
N LYS A 21 -14.65 -0.70 8.60
CA LYS A 21 -15.91 -0.16 8.07
C LYS A 21 -15.81 1.31 7.63
N HIS A 22 -14.80 2.03 8.11
CA HIS A 22 -14.57 3.43 7.75
C HIS A 22 -14.13 3.66 6.29
N PHE A 23 -13.79 2.61 5.53
CA PHE A 23 -13.44 2.74 4.11
C PHE A 23 -14.53 3.46 3.30
N GLN A 24 -15.81 3.34 3.70
CA GLN A 24 -16.93 4.03 3.04
C GLN A 24 -16.80 5.56 3.12
N ASN A 25 -16.18 6.05 4.17
CA ASN A 25 -15.92 7.47 4.32
C ASN A 25 -14.83 7.93 3.33
N VAL A 26 -13.77 7.15 3.18
CA VAL A 26 -12.73 7.41 2.17
C VAL A 26 -13.35 7.32 0.78
N LEU A 27 -14.16 6.29 0.50
CA LEU A 27 -14.89 6.17 -0.76
C LEU A 27 -15.73 7.43 -1.05
N ARG A 28 -16.45 7.96 -0.07
CA ARG A 28 -17.23 9.22 -0.23
C ARG A 28 -16.33 10.39 -0.68
N SER A 29 -15.15 10.52 -0.08
CA SER A 29 -14.21 11.57 -0.48
C SER A 29 -13.72 11.42 -1.92
N TYR A 30 -13.51 10.18 -2.37
CA TYR A 30 -13.16 9.90 -3.76
C TYR A 30 -14.31 10.13 -4.72
N VAL A 31 -15.54 9.74 -4.36
CA VAL A 31 -16.74 10.01 -5.19
C VAL A 31 -16.93 11.52 -5.39
N ASN A 32 -16.82 12.32 -4.32
CA ASN A 32 -16.88 13.77 -4.43
C ASN A 32 -15.75 14.32 -5.32
N ASN A 33 -14.54 13.81 -5.16
CA ASN A 33 -13.40 14.18 -5.99
C ASN A 33 -13.60 13.82 -7.47
N TRP A 34 -14.20 12.67 -7.77
CA TRP A 34 -14.51 12.27 -9.15
C TRP A 34 -15.58 13.17 -9.79
N LEU A 35 -16.57 13.62 -9.00
CA LEU A 35 -17.57 14.60 -9.45
C LEU A 35 -16.92 15.95 -9.77
N GLU A 36 -16.08 16.46 -8.87
CA GLU A 36 -15.38 17.74 -9.05
C GLU A 36 -14.45 17.75 -10.28
N HIS A 37 -13.78 16.62 -10.55
CA HIS A 37 -12.88 16.49 -11.70
C HIS A 37 -13.58 16.01 -12.99
N GLY A 38 -14.90 15.87 -12.97
CA GLY A 38 -15.71 15.47 -14.13
C GLY A 38 -15.52 14.02 -14.56
N LEU A 39 -14.90 13.16 -13.74
CA LEU A 39 -14.64 11.77 -14.09
C LEU A 39 -15.91 10.95 -14.23
N ILE A 40 -16.93 11.19 -13.41
CA ILE A 40 -18.23 10.49 -13.47
C ILE A 40 -19.02 10.90 -14.74
N ALA A 41 -18.83 12.13 -15.20
CA ALA A 41 -19.45 12.63 -16.44
C ALA A 41 -18.72 12.16 -17.71
N ASP A 42 -17.51 11.62 -17.59
CA ASP A 42 -16.70 11.14 -18.72
C ASP A 42 -17.18 9.76 -19.18
N LYS A 43 -17.99 9.74 -20.24
CA LYS A 43 -18.55 8.50 -20.83
C LYS A 43 -17.48 7.54 -21.37
N SER A 44 -16.24 7.97 -21.52
CA SER A 44 -15.12 7.11 -21.92
C SER A 44 -14.52 6.31 -20.76
N VAL A 45 -14.97 6.53 -19.52
CA VAL A 45 -14.52 5.85 -18.31
C VAL A 45 -15.69 5.19 -17.60
N ARG A 46 -15.52 3.95 -17.20
CA ARG A 46 -16.44 3.21 -16.31
C ARG A 46 -15.72 2.83 -15.04
N LEU A 47 -16.32 3.14 -13.90
CA LEU A 47 -15.75 2.90 -12.58
C LEU A 47 -16.39 1.67 -11.95
N HIS A 48 -15.54 0.71 -11.54
CA HIS A 48 -15.97 -0.53 -10.91
C HIS A 48 -15.31 -0.66 -9.54
N LEU A 49 -16.10 -0.74 -8.48
CA LEU A 49 -15.59 -0.87 -7.12
C LEU A 49 -15.32 -2.34 -6.77
N PHE A 50 -14.13 -2.61 -6.23
CA PHE A 50 -13.68 -3.91 -5.71
C PHE A 50 -13.38 -3.77 -4.22
N VAL A 51 -14.19 -4.38 -3.36
CA VAL A 51 -14.00 -4.34 -1.90
C VAL A 51 -13.60 -5.74 -1.44
N VAL A 52 -12.33 -5.94 -1.14
CA VAL A 52 -11.81 -7.18 -0.54
C VAL A 52 -11.66 -6.96 0.95
N TYR A 53 -12.53 -7.56 1.76
CA TYR A 53 -12.64 -7.24 3.17
C TYR A 53 -12.30 -8.40 4.11
N ASP A 54 -11.87 -8.04 5.33
CA ASP A 54 -11.55 -8.96 6.41
C ASP A 54 -12.31 -8.61 7.69
N VAL A 55 -13.26 -9.47 8.05
CA VAL A 55 -14.08 -9.27 9.24
C VAL A 55 -13.29 -9.50 10.55
N ASN A 56 -12.22 -10.29 10.49
CA ASN A 56 -11.44 -10.67 11.69
C ASN A 56 -10.48 -9.57 12.13
N TYR A 57 -10.12 -8.63 11.24
CA TYR A 57 -9.09 -7.64 11.54
C TYR A 57 -9.51 -6.65 12.65
N PHE A 58 -10.78 -6.21 12.64
CA PHE A 58 -11.35 -5.32 13.66
C PHE A 58 -12.69 -5.84 14.20
N ASN A 59 -12.91 -7.15 14.15
CA ASN A 59 -14.14 -7.78 14.61
C ASN A 59 -15.41 -7.10 14.03
N THR A 60 -15.43 -6.98 12.72
CA THR A 60 -16.52 -6.39 11.94
C THR A 60 -17.45 -7.48 11.38
N GLN A 61 -18.53 -7.06 10.72
CA GLN A 61 -19.46 -7.97 10.04
C GLN A 61 -19.46 -7.70 8.52
N PRO A 62 -19.84 -8.67 7.66
CA PRO A 62 -19.92 -8.47 6.22
C PRO A 62 -20.78 -7.27 5.81
N GLU A 63 -21.82 -6.97 6.55
CA GLU A 63 -22.76 -5.87 6.35
C GLU A 63 -22.09 -4.50 6.52
N ASP A 64 -21.07 -4.40 7.36
CA ASP A 64 -20.27 -3.18 7.55
C ASP A 64 -19.57 -2.75 6.26
N TYR A 65 -19.37 -3.67 5.32
CA TYR A 65 -18.74 -3.42 4.02
C TYR A 65 -19.73 -3.37 2.88
N ARG A 66 -20.77 -4.22 2.90
CA ARG A 66 -21.74 -4.37 1.82
C ARG A 66 -22.79 -3.28 1.78
N ASN A 67 -23.13 -2.70 2.93
CA ASN A 67 -24.13 -1.65 3.04
C ASN A 67 -23.54 -0.28 2.65
N ILE A 68 -23.15 -0.15 1.37
CA ILE A 68 -22.71 1.13 0.83
C ILE A 68 -23.95 2.03 0.60
N PRO A 69 -23.90 3.31 1.03
CA PRO A 69 -24.98 4.26 0.76
C PRO A 69 -25.33 4.33 -0.72
N ALA A 70 -26.64 4.39 -1.03
CA ALA A 70 -27.15 4.35 -2.40
C ALA A 70 -26.58 5.49 -3.27
N GLU A 71 -26.37 6.67 -2.69
CA GLU A 71 -25.77 7.80 -3.37
C GLU A 71 -24.32 7.57 -3.79
N LEU A 72 -23.58 6.71 -3.09
CA LEU A 72 -22.19 6.35 -3.48
C LEU A 72 -22.18 5.24 -4.51
N SER A 73 -23.02 4.22 -4.33
CA SER A 73 -23.11 3.10 -5.27
C SER A 73 -23.65 3.51 -6.64
N ALA A 74 -24.51 4.54 -6.70
CA ALA A 74 -25.02 5.10 -7.95
C ALA A 74 -23.96 5.85 -8.78
N MET A 75 -22.81 6.17 -8.20
CA MET A 75 -21.71 6.89 -8.86
C MET A 75 -20.67 5.95 -9.50
N VAL A 76 -20.88 4.64 -9.42
CA VAL A 76 -20.00 3.63 -10.04
C VAL A 76 -20.84 2.64 -10.86
N ASP A 77 -20.24 2.05 -11.90
CA ASP A 77 -20.93 1.14 -12.81
C ASP A 77 -21.20 -0.23 -12.17
N SER A 78 -20.35 -0.66 -11.22
CA SER A 78 -20.59 -1.86 -10.43
C SER A 78 -19.89 -1.82 -9.08
N VAL A 79 -20.41 -2.58 -8.12
CA VAL A 79 -19.80 -2.79 -6.81
C VAL A 79 -19.63 -4.29 -6.58
N ASN A 80 -18.41 -4.72 -6.30
CA ASN A 80 -18.03 -6.13 -6.15
C ASN A 80 -17.42 -6.35 -4.76
N PHE A 81 -17.97 -7.32 -4.00
CA PHE A 81 -17.55 -7.61 -2.63
C PHE A 81 -16.95 -9.01 -2.53
N TYR A 82 -15.76 -9.08 -1.97
CA TYR A 82 -15.02 -10.35 -1.79
C TYR A 82 -14.61 -10.49 -0.31
N GLY A 83 -15.44 -11.18 0.44
CA GLY A 83 -15.13 -11.66 1.79
C GLY A 83 -14.58 -13.08 1.74
N ARG A 84 -14.36 -13.67 2.92
CA ARG A 84 -13.75 -15.00 3.06
C ARG A 84 -14.45 -16.07 2.20
N THR A 85 -15.77 -16.16 2.25
CA THR A 85 -16.53 -17.16 1.47
C THR A 85 -16.23 -17.07 -0.02
N ALA A 86 -16.26 -15.85 -0.59
CA ALA A 86 -16.00 -15.66 -2.01
C ALA A 86 -14.56 -16.04 -2.40
N LEU A 87 -13.58 -15.79 -1.50
CA LEU A 87 -12.20 -16.20 -1.72
C LEU A 87 -12.02 -17.72 -1.63
N ASP A 88 -12.67 -18.37 -0.67
CA ASP A 88 -12.63 -19.82 -0.49
C ASP A 88 -13.33 -20.54 -1.66
N ASP A 89 -14.44 -20.01 -2.17
CA ASP A 89 -15.15 -20.54 -3.34
C ASP A 89 -14.29 -20.47 -4.60
N GLU A 90 -13.63 -19.34 -4.83
CA GLU A 90 -12.75 -19.18 -5.98
C GLU A 90 -11.51 -20.06 -5.87
N ARG A 91 -10.93 -20.20 -4.67
CA ARG A 91 -9.82 -21.13 -4.41
C ARG A 91 -10.22 -22.55 -4.76
N ARG A 92 -11.37 -23.06 -4.24
CA ARG A 92 -11.88 -24.40 -4.54
C ARG A 92 -12.08 -24.60 -6.03
N LYS A 93 -12.71 -23.65 -6.71
CA LYS A 93 -12.89 -23.70 -8.14
C LYS A 93 -11.58 -23.88 -8.91
N LEU A 94 -10.55 -23.12 -8.60
CA LEU A 94 -9.24 -23.22 -9.27
C LEU A 94 -8.54 -24.55 -8.97
N VAL A 95 -8.74 -25.12 -7.78
CA VAL A 95 -8.22 -26.46 -7.42
C VAL A 95 -8.99 -27.55 -8.17
N ASP A 96 -10.31 -27.51 -8.19
CA ASP A 96 -11.17 -28.49 -8.88
C ASP A 96 -10.91 -28.48 -10.40
N GLU A 97 -10.61 -27.32 -10.98
CA GLU A 97 -10.20 -27.18 -12.37
C GLU A 97 -8.75 -27.62 -12.64
N GLY A 98 -8.00 -28.03 -11.61
CA GLY A 98 -6.61 -28.47 -11.74
C GLY A 98 -5.62 -27.35 -12.10
N VAL A 99 -5.97 -26.06 -11.88
CA VAL A 99 -5.10 -24.92 -12.16
C VAL A 99 -3.98 -24.83 -11.14
N ILE A 100 -4.35 -25.00 -9.87
CA ILE A 100 -3.46 -24.96 -8.71
C ILE A 100 -3.80 -26.09 -7.75
N SER A 101 -2.85 -26.48 -6.93
CA SER A 101 -3.08 -27.39 -5.81
C SER A 101 -3.65 -26.65 -4.59
N GLU A 102 -4.21 -27.39 -3.61
CA GLU A 102 -4.68 -26.80 -2.35
C GLU A 102 -3.61 -25.95 -1.63
N PRO A 103 -2.34 -26.41 -1.45
CA PRO A 103 -1.31 -25.58 -0.85
C PRO A 103 -1.02 -24.30 -1.64
N GLU A 104 -1.06 -24.35 -2.97
CA GLU A 104 -0.90 -23.16 -3.83
C GLU A 104 -2.08 -22.20 -3.68
N GLY A 105 -3.30 -22.71 -3.54
CA GLY A 105 -4.49 -21.93 -3.27
C GLY A 105 -4.37 -21.13 -1.96
N ASP A 106 -3.83 -21.76 -0.92
CA ASP A 106 -3.57 -21.11 0.37
C ASP A 106 -2.51 -20.01 0.31
N LEU A 107 -1.58 -20.06 -0.65
CA LEU A 107 -0.62 -18.98 -0.87
C LEU A 107 -1.25 -17.74 -1.50
N LEU A 108 -2.27 -17.93 -2.35
CA LEU A 108 -2.87 -16.86 -3.16
C LEU A 108 -4.13 -16.27 -2.53
N PHE A 109 -5.02 -17.12 -2.02
CA PHE A 109 -6.33 -16.75 -1.47
C PHE A 109 -6.41 -17.16 0.00
N GLY A 110 -6.50 -16.21 0.91
CA GLY A 110 -6.56 -16.54 2.33
C GLY A 110 -6.37 -15.30 3.21
N GLU A 111 -5.98 -15.55 4.45
CA GLU A 111 -5.72 -14.48 5.41
C GLU A 111 -4.39 -13.75 5.10
N GLY A 112 -4.37 -12.46 5.38
CA GLY A 112 -3.22 -11.60 5.18
C GLY A 112 -3.41 -10.58 4.05
N TYR A 113 -2.72 -9.46 4.19
CA TYR A 113 -2.95 -8.28 3.36
C TYR A 113 -2.51 -8.53 1.90
N ALA A 114 -1.33 -9.14 1.70
CA ALA A 114 -0.82 -9.48 0.37
C ALA A 114 -1.78 -10.39 -0.42
N LYS A 115 -2.36 -11.41 0.23
CA LYS A 115 -3.31 -12.33 -0.42
C LYS A 115 -4.60 -11.64 -0.84
N LYS A 116 -5.09 -10.69 -0.04
CA LYS A 116 -6.27 -9.89 -0.39
C LYS A 116 -6.00 -8.91 -1.52
N ARG A 117 -4.78 -8.33 -1.60
CA ARG A 117 -4.37 -7.54 -2.76
C ARG A 117 -4.26 -8.41 -4.02
N ASN A 118 -3.72 -9.61 -3.92
CA ASN A 118 -3.71 -10.58 -5.02
C ASN A 118 -5.14 -10.92 -5.47
N ALA A 119 -6.06 -11.15 -4.54
CA ALA A 119 -7.46 -11.41 -4.87
C ALA A 119 -8.10 -10.24 -5.62
N ALA A 120 -7.90 -9.00 -5.16
CA ALA A 120 -8.40 -7.81 -5.87
C ALA A 120 -7.85 -7.73 -7.30
N LEU A 121 -6.54 -7.96 -7.47
CA LEU A 121 -5.87 -7.94 -8.77
C LEU A 121 -6.39 -9.06 -9.69
N TYR A 122 -6.57 -10.27 -9.13
CA TYR A 122 -7.12 -11.41 -9.83
C TYR A 122 -8.55 -11.16 -10.33
N PHE A 123 -9.46 -10.73 -9.45
CA PHE A 123 -10.85 -10.51 -9.81
C PHE A 123 -11.00 -9.35 -10.81
N ALA A 124 -10.21 -8.29 -10.67
CA ALA A 124 -10.20 -7.20 -11.65
C ALA A 124 -9.74 -7.67 -13.03
N ALA A 125 -8.66 -8.45 -13.11
CA ALA A 125 -8.19 -9.01 -14.38
C ALA A 125 -9.22 -9.97 -14.98
N ARG A 126 -9.81 -10.86 -14.18
CA ARG A 126 -10.84 -11.81 -14.60
C ARG A 126 -12.12 -11.13 -15.12
N MET A 127 -12.49 -9.98 -14.54
CA MET A 127 -13.64 -9.18 -14.98
C MET A 127 -13.33 -8.26 -16.15
N GLY A 128 -12.12 -8.33 -16.73
CA GLY A 128 -11.75 -7.55 -17.90
C GLY A 128 -11.55 -6.06 -17.63
N MET A 129 -11.09 -5.70 -16.43
CA MET A 129 -10.71 -4.33 -16.16
C MET A 129 -9.47 -3.94 -16.96
N ASP A 130 -9.45 -2.70 -17.46
CA ASP A 130 -8.30 -2.16 -18.18
C ASP A 130 -7.23 -1.63 -17.23
N ARG A 131 -7.69 -1.12 -16.11
CA ARG A 131 -6.86 -0.54 -15.05
C ARG A 131 -7.39 -1.00 -13.69
N LEU A 132 -6.47 -1.15 -12.73
CA LEU A 132 -6.83 -1.35 -11.34
C LEU A 132 -6.04 -0.37 -10.47
N LEU A 133 -6.75 0.48 -9.75
CA LEU A 133 -6.19 1.42 -8.78
C LEU A 133 -6.44 0.94 -7.36
N PHE A 134 -5.39 0.75 -6.58
CA PHE A 134 -5.45 0.49 -5.15
C PHE A 134 -5.49 1.79 -4.35
N ILE A 135 -6.44 1.86 -3.43
CA ILE A 135 -6.65 2.96 -2.48
C ILE A 135 -6.73 2.34 -1.09
N ASP A 136 -6.01 2.90 -0.12
CA ASP A 136 -6.11 2.46 1.27
C ASP A 136 -7.28 3.17 1.98
N ASP A 137 -7.80 2.52 3.02
CA ASP A 137 -9.01 2.94 3.75
C ASP A 137 -8.78 4.10 4.74
N ASP A 138 -7.59 4.68 4.72
CA ASP A 138 -7.16 5.87 5.47
C ASP A 138 -6.43 6.90 4.59
N GLU A 139 -6.60 6.82 3.27
CA GLU A 139 -6.01 7.75 2.30
C GLU A 139 -7.06 8.56 1.53
N TYR A 140 -6.97 9.87 1.59
CA TYR A 140 -7.87 10.82 0.97
C TYR A 140 -7.26 11.46 -0.28
N PRO A 141 -8.04 11.81 -1.34
CA PRO A 141 -7.54 12.41 -2.57
C PRO A 141 -7.17 13.89 -2.39
N LEU A 142 -6.33 14.18 -1.42
CA LEU A 142 -5.93 15.52 -1.00
C LEU A 142 -4.41 15.64 -0.90
N ALA A 143 -3.88 16.78 -1.26
CA ALA A 143 -2.54 17.22 -0.91
C ALA A 143 -2.62 18.31 0.15
N VAL A 144 -1.70 18.28 1.11
CA VAL A 144 -1.51 19.35 2.09
C VAL A 144 -0.12 19.93 1.96
N LEU A 145 -0.05 21.23 1.69
CA LEU A 145 1.19 22.00 1.63
C LEU A 145 1.29 22.92 2.84
N LYS A 146 2.50 23.31 3.16
CA LYS A 146 2.80 24.30 4.18
C LYS A 146 3.49 25.50 3.52
N ASN A 147 2.90 26.68 3.61
CA ASN A 147 3.51 27.88 3.05
C ASN A 147 4.58 28.48 3.99
N ARG A 148 5.29 29.52 3.54
CA ARG A 148 6.34 30.17 4.33
C ARG A 148 5.85 30.79 5.65
N ALA A 149 4.56 31.12 5.74
CA ALA A 149 3.93 31.64 6.96
C ALA A 149 3.38 30.51 7.86
N ASN A 150 3.73 29.24 7.58
CA ASN A 150 3.26 28.05 8.27
C ASN A 150 1.76 27.76 8.13
N ASN A 151 1.04 28.44 7.24
CA ASN A 151 -0.35 28.15 6.95
C ASN A 151 -0.47 26.89 6.06
N LEU A 152 -1.52 26.11 6.28
CA LEU A 152 -1.83 24.96 5.45
C LEU A 152 -2.60 25.38 4.19
N ILE A 153 -2.23 24.78 3.09
CA ILE A 153 -2.96 24.87 1.82
C ILE A 153 -3.39 23.46 1.45
N TRP A 154 -4.68 23.23 1.41
CA TRP A 154 -5.29 21.97 0.99
C TRP A 154 -5.66 22.04 -0.48
N MET A 155 -5.36 20.98 -1.21
CA MET A 155 -5.64 20.88 -2.64
C MET A 155 -6.22 19.51 -2.96
N GLY A 156 -7.42 19.48 -3.58
CA GLY A 156 -7.96 18.27 -4.20
C GLY A 156 -7.03 17.74 -5.27
N GLN A 157 -6.90 16.43 -5.36
CA GLN A 157 -6.00 15.76 -6.30
C GLN A 157 -6.80 14.88 -7.25
N SER A 158 -6.66 15.07 -8.56
CA SER A 158 -7.23 14.16 -9.56
C SER A 158 -6.46 12.84 -9.61
N VAL A 159 -6.56 12.05 -8.53
CA VAL A 159 -5.77 10.81 -8.38
C VAL A 159 -6.05 9.86 -9.54
N VAL A 160 -7.31 9.45 -9.73
CA VAL A 160 -7.70 8.50 -10.80
C VAL A 160 -7.35 9.07 -12.18
N GLY A 161 -7.71 10.33 -12.46
CA GLY A 161 -7.42 10.96 -13.74
C GLY A 161 -5.93 11.02 -14.08
N THR A 162 -5.08 11.30 -13.08
CA THR A 162 -3.62 11.31 -13.24
C THR A 162 -3.09 9.91 -13.59
N HIS A 163 -3.52 8.88 -12.86
CA HIS A 163 -3.13 7.51 -13.16
C HIS A 163 -3.60 7.05 -14.53
N LEU A 164 -4.85 7.35 -14.93
CA LEU A 164 -5.38 6.97 -16.23
C LEU A 164 -4.58 7.61 -17.37
N LYS A 165 -4.20 8.87 -17.22
CA LYS A 165 -3.36 9.57 -18.21
C LYS A 165 -2.00 8.89 -18.36
N LEU A 166 -1.32 8.60 -17.27
CA LEU A 166 0.06 8.09 -17.28
C LEU A 166 0.13 6.59 -17.60
N SER A 167 -0.86 5.82 -17.19
CA SER A 167 -0.90 4.38 -17.46
C SER A 167 -1.13 4.03 -18.92
N ARG A 168 -1.28 5.00 -19.84
CA ARG A 168 -1.27 4.73 -21.30
C ARG A 168 0.08 4.18 -21.73
N ASP A 169 1.16 4.74 -21.17
CA ASP A 169 2.53 4.45 -21.56
C ASP A 169 3.35 3.73 -20.48
N ALA A 170 2.73 3.43 -19.33
CA ALA A 170 3.34 2.74 -18.21
C ALA A 170 2.58 1.45 -17.86
N ASP A 171 3.29 0.47 -17.34
CA ASP A 171 2.73 -0.77 -16.86
C ASP A 171 2.13 -0.58 -15.44
N ILE A 172 2.84 0.18 -14.63
CA ILE A 172 2.46 0.51 -13.25
C ILE A 172 2.72 1.99 -13.01
N THR A 173 1.79 2.65 -12.32
CA THR A 173 1.99 4.02 -11.85
C THR A 173 1.69 4.10 -10.37
N HIS A 174 2.46 4.85 -9.59
CA HIS A 174 2.18 5.11 -8.18
C HIS A 174 2.38 6.57 -7.82
N GLY A 175 1.52 7.10 -6.94
CA GLY A 175 1.53 8.50 -6.56
C GLY A 175 2.40 8.78 -5.33
N HIS A 176 2.27 9.98 -4.80
CA HIS A 176 2.93 10.46 -3.60
C HIS A 176 1.97 10.45 -2.40
N HIS A 177 2.53 10.49 -1.20
CA HIS A 177 1.77 10.56 0.04
C HIS A 177 2.19 11.80 0.85
N CYS A 178 1.23 12.37 1.57
CA CYS A 178 1.44 13.40 2.57
C CYS A 178 0.60 13.08 3.83
N GLY A 179 0.71 13.88 4.86
CA GLY A 179 0.05 13.62 6.14
C GLY A 179 0.84 12.71 7.06
N TYR A 180 0.20 11.76 7.68
CA TYR A 180 0.79 10.84 8.67
C TYR A 180 1.14 9.51 7.99
N ILE A 181 2.19 9.52 7.19
CA ILE A 181 2.59 8.36 6.39
C ILE A 181 3.29 7.25 7.19
N SER A 182 3.69 7.55 8.43
CA SER A 182 4.39 6.61 9.31
C SER A 182 3.67 6.47 10.65
N PRO A 183 3.60 5.27 11.24
CA PRO A 183 3.07 5.06 12.59
C PRO A 183 4.05 5.49 13.71
N ILE A 184 5.17 6.11 13.38
CA ILE A 184 6.11 6.65 14.35
C ILE A 184 5.49 7.92 14.94
N PRO A 185 5.23 7.97 16.27
CA PRO A 185 4.68 9.16 16.90
C PRO A 185 5.73 10.26 17.04
N ARG A 186 5.27 11.46 17.35
CA ARG A 186 6.15 12.53 17.80
C ARG A 186 6.69 12.21 19.20
N PHE A 187 7.98 12.40 19.41
CA PHE A 187 8.64 12.32 20.70
C PHE A 187 9.90 13.22 20.67
N GLU A 188 10.48 13.45 21.83
CA GLU A 188 11.72 14.23 21.97
C GLU A 188 12.88 13.31 22.34
N PHE A 189 14.04 13.56 21.74
CA PHE A 189 15.27 12.87 22.10
C PHE A 189 15.80 13.37 23.44
N ASP A 190 16.21 12.45 24.28
CA ASP A 190 16.83 12.75 25.57
C ASP A 190 17.92 11.73 25.92
N ARG A 191 18.38 11.71 27.17
CA ARG A 191 19.42 10.78 27.64
C ARG A 191 18.98 9.31 27.62
N ARG A 192 17.68 9.03 27.61
CA ARG A 192 17.10 7.66 27.57
C ARG A 192 17.10 7.10 26.16
N LEU A 193 16.92 7.95 25.16
CA LEU A 193 16.93 7.61 23.73
C LEU A 193 17.50 8.78 22.94
N THR A 194 18.76 8.65 22.52
CA THR A 194 19.41 9.69 21.71
C THR A 194 18.99 9.62 20.24
N GLU A 195 19.25 10.68 19.47
CA GLU A 195 19.03 10.69 18.02
C GLU A 195 19.78 9.55 17.33
N GLN A 196 21.03 9.26 17.75
CA GLN A 196 21.82 8.17 17.19
C GLN A 196 21.22 6.79 17.49
N ASP A 197 20.69 6.56 18.69
CA ASP A 197 20.01 5.32 19.04
C ASP A 197 18.78 5.09 18.14
N PHE A 198 17.99 6.15 17.92
CA PHE A 198 16.81 6.03 17.08
C PHE A 198 17.17 5.85 15.59
N ARG A 199 18.24 6.49 15.14
CA ARG A 199 18.79 6.24 13.81
C ARG A 199 19.19 4.77 13.65
N ASP A 200 19.90 4.19 14.62
CA ASP A 200 20.30 2.79 14.58
C ASP A 200 19.08 1.85 14.55
N PHE A 201 18.01 2.20 15.25
CA PHE A 201 16.74 1.47 15.19
C PHE A 201 16.10 1.55 13.79
N ILE A 202 16.03 2.75 13.20
CA ILE A 202 15.50 2.92 11.86
C ILE A 202 16.34 2.16 10.84
N ASP A 203 17.66 2.28 10.87
CA ASP A 203 18.54 1.57 9.96
C ASP A 203 18.42 0.04 10.08
N ALA A 204 18.16 -0.47 11.31
CA ALA A 204 17.97 -1.89 11.54
C ALA A 204 16.62 -2.41 11.01
N THR A 205 15.56 -1.61 11.09
CA THR A 205 14.19 -2.04 10.80
C THR A 205 13.66 -1.56 9.45
N SER A 206 14.24 -0.49 8.88
CA SER A 206 13.78 0.12 7.63
C SER A 206 14.10 -0.72 6.39
N ASN A 207 13.35 -0.43 5.37
CA ASN A 207 13.68 -0.71 3.97
C ASN A 207 14.17 0.60 3.31
N ASP A 208 14.51 0.52 2.03
CA ASP A 208 15.03 1.68 1.28
C ASP A 208 14.07 2.88 1.15
N ILE A 209 12.82 2.71 1.58
CA ILE A 209 11.79 3.75 1.56
C ILE A 209 11.84 4.60 2.82
N ILE A 210 11.99 3.93 3.97
CA ILE A 210 12.04 4.58 5.27
C ILE A 210 13.52 4.77 5.60
N THR A 211 14.13 5.79 5.04
CA THR A 211 15.50 6.16 5.38
C THR A 211 15.52 7.03 6.63
N TRP A 212 16.64 7.03 7.34
CA TRP A 212 16.86 7.94 8.46
C TRP A 212 16.60 9.41 8.08
N GLU A 213 17.06 9.85 6.91
CA GLU A 213 16.90 11.23 6.46
C GLU A 213 15.42 11.62 6.28
N ASN A 214 14.60 10.70 5.77
CA ASN A 214 13.16 10.91 5.65
C ASN A 214 12.49 10.96 7.02
N VAL A 215 12.84 10.05 7.93
CA VAL A 215 12.32 10.02 9.29
C VAL A 215 12.73 11.27 10.07
N LYS A 216 14.01 11.69 9.98
CA LYS A 216 14.51 12.91 10.62
C LYS A 216 13.75 14.14 10.15
N ARG A 217 13.58 14.31 8.84
CA ARG A 217 12.84 15.44 8.28
C ARG A 217 11.39 15.47 8.76
N THR A 218 10.73 14.31 8.82
CA THR A 218 9.33 14.20 9.21
C THR A 218 9.14 14.36 10.72
N ILE A 219 9.88 13.61 11.53
CA ILE A 219 9.71 13.59 13.00
C ILE A 219 10.26 14.86 13.62
N ILE A 220 11.50 15.24 13.30
CA ILE A 220 12.16 16.40 13.92
C ILE A 220 11.70 17.69 13.24
N GLY A 221 11.76 17.72 11.90
CA GLY A 221 11.50 18.94 11.13
C GLY A 221 10.03 19.34 11.05
N ASN A 222 9.10 18.36 11.05
CA ASN A 222 7.68 18.59 10.80
C ASN A 222 6.75 17.92 11.83
N ASN A 223 7.22 17.63 13.02
CA ASN A 223 6.39 17.04 14.09
C ASN A 223 5.64 15.76 13.68
N GLY A 224 6.26 14.87 12.92
CA GLY A 224 5.64 13.64 12.47
C GLY A 224 4.73 13.75 11.23
N VAL A 225 4.64 14.94 10.61
CA VAL A 225 3.79 15.20 9.44
C VAL A 225 4.64 15.35 8.19
N THR A 226 4.23 14.72 7.09
CA THR A 226 4.81 14.92 5.76
C THR A 226 3.92 15.86 4.95
N TYR A 227 4.50 16.93 4.41
CA TYR A 227 3.81 17.87 3.53
C TYR A 227 4.10 17.56 2.06
N ALA A 228 3.13 17.86 1.20
CA ALA A 228 3.31 17.74 -0.24
C ALA A 228 4.32 18.77 -0.75
N ASP A 229 5.06 18.41 -1.80
CA ASP A 229 5.97 19.31 -2.49
C ASP A 229 5.23 20.09 -3.59
N ALA A 230 5.20 21.41 -3.42
CA ALA A 230 4.58 22.32 -4.40
C ALA A 230 5.20 22.18 -5.80
N SER A 231 6.49 21.86 -5.90
CA SER A 231 7.16 21.71 -7.20
C SER A 231 6.63 20.52 -7.98
N ILE A 232 6.30 19.41 -7.30
CA ILE A 232 5.70 18.21 -7.92
C ILE A 232 4.31 18.55 -8.43
N ILE A 233 3.48 19.23 -7.61
CA ILE A 233 2.11 19.58 -7.98
C ILE A 233 2.10 20.57 -9.15
N ASN A 234 2.93 21.62 -9.08
CA ASN A 234 2.92 22.71 -10.08
C ASN A 234 3.53 22.27 -11.42
N ARG A 235 4.60 21.50 -11.40
CA ARG A 235 5.29 21.07 -12.63
C ARG A 235 4.64 19.85 -13.28
N GLN A 236 3.81 19.11 -12.55
CA GLN A 236 3.24 17.85 -13.02
C GLN A 236 4.31 16.91 -13.61
N ALA A 237 5.53 16.97 -13.04
CA ALA A 237 6.67 16.22 -13.52
C ALA A 237 6.53 14.73 -13.18
N THR A 238 6.68 13.90 -14.17
CA THR A 238 6.70 12.44 -14.03
C THR A 238 8.11 11.94 -14.24
N PHE A 239 8.45 10.83 -13.60
CA PHE A 239 9.71 10.14 -13.84
C PHE A 239 9.52 8.63 -13.74
N GLU A 240 10.30 7.92 -14.54
CA GLU A 240 10.39 6.48 -14.43
C GLU A 240 11.16 6.10 -13.16
N VAL A 241 10.60 5.14 -12.40
CA VAL A 241 11.23 4.65 -11.18
C VAL A 241 12.46 3.84 -11.55
N ARG A 242 13.63 4.30 -11.09
CA ARG A 242 14.88 3.59 -11.30
C ARG A 242 14.96 2.36 -10.40
N GLU A 243 15.59 1.33 -10.92
CA GLU A 243 15.94 0.17 -10.13
C GLU A 243 17.12 0.50 -9.21
N ILE A 244 16.99 0.18 -7.93
CA ILE A 244 18.02 0.33 -6.91
C ILE A 244 18.09 -1.00 -6.15
N GLN A 245 19.25 -1.63 -6.12
CA GLN A 245 19.48 -2.93 -5.45
C GLN A 245 18.43 -3.99 -5.84
N GLY A 246 18.14 -4.12 -7.13
CA GLY A 246 17.17 -5.09 -7.63
C GLY A 246 15.70 -4.75 -7.34
N MET A 247 15.39 -3.50 -6.97
CA MET A 247 14.03 -3.07 -6.67
C MET A 247 13.62 -1.83 -7.46
N LYS A 248 12.45 -1.85 -8.08
CA LYS A 248 11.72 -0.66 -8.54
C LYS A 248 10.65 -0.33 -7.52
N PHE A 249 10.94 0.60 -6.63
CA PHE A 249 10.09 0.90 -5.52
C PHE A 249 8.69 1.40 -5.92
N ILE A 250 7.66 0.79 -5.35
CA ILE A 250 6.26 1.24 -5.40
C ILE A 250 5.71 1.37 -3.97
N SER A 251 4.65 2.16 -3.78
CA SER A 251 3.85 2.10 -2.57
C SER A 251 2.63 1.21 -2.76
N GLY A 252 2.12 0.63 -1.70
CA GLY A 252 0.99 -0.30 -1.74
C GLY A 252 -0.35 0.38 -2.08
N ALA A 253 -0.48 1.69 -1.82
CA ALA A 253 -1.65 2.49 -2.16
C ALA A 253 -1.30 3.65 -3.08
N ASN A 254 -2.31 4.35 -3.60
CA ASN A 254 -2.13 5.31 -4.69
C ASN A 254 -1.33 4.64 -5.83
N LEU A 255 -1.74 3.41 -6.18
CA LEU A 255 -1.02 2.47 -7.04
C LEU A 255 -1.96 1.93 -8.13
N CYS A 256 -1.60 2.13 -9.38
CA CYS A 256 -2.41 1.72 -10.53
C CYS A 256 -1.66 0.74 -11.44
N PHE A 257 -2.30 -0.37 -11.75
CA PHE A 257 -1.86 -1.38 -12.72
C PHE A 257 -2.58 -1.19 -14.05
N ASN A 258 -1.83 -1.20 -15.14
CA ASN A 258 -2.37 -1.27 -16.49
C ASN A 258 -2.54 -2.73 -16.92
N LEU A 259 -3.72 -3.29 -16.71
CA LEU A 259 -4.00 -4.71 -16.96
C LEU A 259 -3.98 -5.08 -18.45
N ARG A 260 -4.14 -4.11 -19.36
CA ARG A 260 -4.01 -4.33 -20.81
C ARG A 260 -2.56 -4.46 -21.28
N ARG A 261 -1.63 -3.80 -20.56
CA ARG A 261 -0.25 -3.69 -20.99
C ARG A 261 0.67 -4.74 -20.33
N LEU A 262 0.30 -5.18 -19.15
CA LEU A 262 1.07 -6.16 -18.39
C LEU A 262 1.12 -7.50 -19.13
N LYS A 263 2.32 -7.94 -19.49
CA LYS A 263 2.57 -9.29 -20.02
C LYS A 263 2.44 -10.36 -18.95
N SER A 264 2.74 -9.98 -17.72
CA SER A 264 2.55 -10.80 -16.51
C SER A 264 2.09 -9.91 -15.38
N LEU A 265 1.20 -10.40 -14.54
CA LEU A 265 0.80 -9.70 -13.31
C LEU A 265 1.80 -10.06 -12.20
N PRO A 266 2.42 -9.06 -11.54
CA PRO A 266 3.26 -9.34 -10.39
C PRO A 266 2.40 -9.71 -9.17
N ALA A 267 2.88 -10.64 -8.34
CA ALA A 267 2.20 -11.06 -7.12
C ALA A 267 2.63 -10.21 -5.93
N PHE A 268 1.67 -9.84 -5.09
CA PHE A 268 1.98 -9.39 -3.74
C PHE A 268 2.37 -10.56 -2.84
N TYR A 269 3.34 -10.34 -1.97
CA TYR A 269 3.78 -11.32 -0.98
C TYR A 269 4.26 -10.61 0.27
N ASN A 270 4.08 -11.25 1.40
CA ASN A 270 4.79 -10.94 2.64
C ASN A 270 4.91 -12.21 3.50
N PRO A 271 6.00 -12.39 4.25
CA PRO A 271 6.08 -13.48 5.23
C PRO A 271 4.90 -13.40 6.21
N PRO A 272 4.40 -14.54 6.74
CA PRO A 272 3.26 -14.56 7.64
C PRO A 272 3.39 -13.57 8.80
N GLY A 273 2.39 -12.68 8.99
CA GLY A 273 2.41 -11.64 10.03
C GLY A 273 3.38 -10.48 9.81
N ALA A 274 4.09 -10.44 8.69
CA ALA A 274 4.94 -9.32 8.30
C ALA A 274 4.13 -8.24 7.57
N ARG A 275 4.72 -7.07 7.39
CA ARG A 275 4.32 -6.01 6.45
C ARG A 275 5.17 -6.11 5.18
N GLY A 276 5.05 -5.12 4.28
CA GLY A 276 5.97 -4.92 3.16
C GLY A 276 5.62 -5.73 1.90
N GLU A 277 4.34 -6.02 1.68
CA GLU A 277 3.88 -6.69 0.46
C GLU A 277 4.23 -5.92 -0.82
N ASP A 278 4.27 -4.60 -0.74
CA ASP A 278 4.72 -3.69 -1.79
C ASP A 278 6.24 -3.74 -1.99
N ALA A 279 7.02 -3.86 -0.92
CA ALA A 279 8.46 -4.03 -1.01
C ALA A 279 8.84 -5.34 -1.72
N PHE A 280 8.15 -6.45 -1.41
CA PHE A 280 8.39 -7.71 -2.12
C PHE A 280 7.97 -7.66 -3.58
N MET A 281 6.84 -7.04 -3.89
CA MET A 281 6.46 -6.81 -5.29
C MET A 281 7.51 -5.97 -6.01
N SER A 282 8.07 -4.95 -5.36
CA SER A 282 9.11 -4.08 -5.92
C SER A 282 10.34 -4.86 -6.41
N THR A 283 10.66 -6.01 -5.81
CA THR A 283 11.75 -6.90 -6.25
C THR A 283 11.46 -7.67 -7.54
N THR A 284 10.23 -7.61 -8.04
CA THR A 284 9.79 -8.38 -9.23
C THR A 284 9.46 -7.48 -10.43
N LEU A 285 9.76 -6.19 -10.35
CA LEU A 285 9.34 -5.19 -11.35
C LEU A 285 10.42 -4.79 -12.36
N THR A 286 11.56 -5.49 -12.42
CA THR A 286 12.68 -5.16 -13.31
C THR A 286 12.25 -4.95 -14.76
N GLU A 287 11.40 -5.85 -15.28
CA GLU A 287 10.91 -5.81 -16.66
C GLU A 287 9.71 -4.86 -16.89
N HIS A 288 9.20 -4.24 -15.82
CA HIS A 288 8.03 -3.37 -15.90
C HIS A 288 8.41 -1.90 -15.96
N LYS A 289 7.71 -1.13 -16.79
CA LYS A 289 7.82 0.33 -16.80
C LYS A 289 6.97 0.90 -15.65
N VAL A 290 7.65 1.31 -14.59
CA VAL A 290 7.04 1.92 -13.40
C VAL A 290 7.23 3.43 -13.43
N VAL A 291 6.15 4.20 -13.30
CA VAL A 291 6.19 5.67 -13.36
C VAL A 291 5.64 6.28 -12.09
N LYS A 292 6.36 7.27 -11.54
CA LYS A 292 5.91 8.08 -10.41
C LYS A 292 4.92 9.13 -10.90
N ALA A 293 3.69 9.06 -10.39
CA ALA A 293 2.60 9.97 -10.75
C ALA A 293 2.61 11.23 -9.87
N PRO A 294 2.46 12.45 -10.44
CA PRO A 294 2.51 13.71 -9.70
C PRO A 294 1.18 14.02 -9.00
N CYS A 295 0.61 13.07 -8.31
CA CYS A 295 -0.58 13.22 -7.48
C CYS A 295 -0.32 12.74 -6.06
N TYR A 296 -0.98 13.37 -5.11
CA TYR A 296 -0.85 13.07 -3.69
C TYR A 296 -2.12 12.44 -3.15
N THR A 297 -1.94 11.57 -2.14
CA THR A 297 -2.98 11.21 -1.19
C THR A 297 -2.57 11.68 0.21
N PHE A 298 -3.55 12.15 0.98
CA PHE A 298 -3.36 12.47 2.38
C PHE A 298 -3.62 11.21 3.21
N HIS A 299 -2.58 10.69 3.85
CA HIS A 299 -2.65 9.50 4.67
C HIS A 299 -2.88 9.87 6.14
N ASP A 300 -3.98 9.41 6.71
CA ASP A 300 -4.35 9.61 8.11
C ASP A 300 -4.14 8.34 8.93
N ALA A 301 -2.88 7.90 9.05
CA ALA A 301 -2.52 6.66 9.73
C ALA A 301 -3.06 6.55 11.17
N PHE A 302 -3.28 7.67 11.86
CA PHE A 302 -3.76 7.69 13.23
C PHE A 302 -5.27 7.90 13.34
N LEU A 303 -5.98 8.12 12.23
CA LEU A 303 -7.41 8.43 12.17
C LEU A 303 -7.79 9.72 12.95
N GLU A 304 -6.86 10.67 13.00
CA GLU A 304 -7.03 11.94 13.70
C GLU A 304 -7.98 12.90 12.97
N TYR A 305 -8.07 12.77 11.64
CA TYR A 305 -8.77 13.72 10.78
C TYR A 305 -10.00 13.14 10.09
N ARG A 306 -10.71 12.24 10.75
CA ARG A 306 -11.98 11.66 10.23
C ARG A 306 -12.99 12.73 9.79
N HIS A 307 -12.95 13.89 10.44
CA HIS A 307 -13.81 15.03 10.15
C HIS A 307 -13.53 15.71 8.80
N LEU A 308 -12.39 15.42 8.14
CA LEU A 308 -12.11 15.90 6.77
C LEU A 308 -13.23 15.52 5.80
N LEU A 309 -13.93 14.43 6.08
CA LEU A 309 -15.04 13.92 5.28
C LEU A 309 -16.29 14.79 5.36
N HIS A 310 -16.40 15.60 6.41
CA HIS A 310 -17.51 16.52 6.60
C HIS A 310 -17.21 17.93 6.05
N GLY A 311 -16.16 18.06 5.23
CA GLY A 311 -15.77 19.32 4.60
C GLY A 311 -15.02 20.29 5.51
N VAL A 312 -14.64 19.85 6.71
CA VAL A 312 -13.86 20.67 7.63
C VAL A 312 -12.39 20.34 7.48
N LEU A 313 -11.62 21.25 6.90
CA LEU A 313 -10.17 21.10 6.76
C LEU A 313 -9.46 21.73 7.96
N PRO A 314 -8.52 21.02 8.63
CA PRO A 314 -7.79 21.58 9.76
C PRO A 314 -6.89 22.72 9.34
N LEU A 315 -6.80 23.74 10.19
CA LEU A 315 -5.90 24.88 10.02
C LEU A 315 -4.45 24.53 10.37
N GLN A 316 -4.25 23.47 11.15
CA GLN A 316 -2.94 22.97 11.57
C GLN A 316 -2.97 21.45 11.65
N LEU A 317 -1.89 20.81 11.22
CA LEU A 317 -1.64 19.40 11.49
C LEU A 317 -0.73 19.29 12.71
N ARG A 318 -1.22 18.61 13.74
CA ARG A 318 -0.48 18.40 14.99
C ARG A 318 0.22 17.06 14.95
N GLY A 319 1.43 17.00 15.51
CA GLY A 319 2.09 15.72 15.73
C GLY A 319 1.27 14.86 16.69
N VAL A 320 1.18 13.58 16.39
CA VAL A 320 0.56 12.60 17.30
C VAL A 320 1.60 12.19 18.32
N ASP A 321 1.42 12.63 19.56
CA ASP A 321 2.38 12.40 20.64
C ASP A 321 2.36 10.95 21.16
N ALA A 322 3.53 10.48 21.59
CA ALA A 322 3.71 9.16 22.20
C ALA A 322 3.11 9.02 23.62
N HIS A 323 2.28 9.97 24.05
CA HIS A 323 1.70 9.92 25.41
C HIS A 323 0.61 8.86 25.57
N SER A 324 -0.17 8.59 24.51
CA SER A 324 -1.22 7.57 24.58
C SER A 324 -0.65 6.15 24.47
N PRO A 325 -1.09 5.22 25.32
CA PRO A 325 -0.69 3.81 25.22
C PRO A 325 -1.01 3.20 23.85
N GLU A 326 -2.14 3.58 23.23
CA GLU A 326 -2.58 3.08 21.94
C GLU A 326 -1.62 3.48 20.83
N VAL A 327 -1.13 4.72 20.85
CA VAL A 327 -0.14 5.25 19.89
C VAL A 327 1.19 4.51 20.03
N ARG A 328 1.68 4.32 21.28
CA ARG A 328 2.91 3.57 21.56
C ARG A 328 2.82 2.12 21.09
N GLN A 329 1.71 1.44 21.42
CA GLN A 329 1.46 0.07 20.98
C GLN A 329 1.33 -0.03 19.45
N ARG A 330 0.73 0.96 18.79
CA ARG A 330 0.66 1.01 17.32
C ARG A 330 2.05 1.09 16.71
N PHE A 331 2.92 1.93 17.26
CA PHE A 331 4.31 2.04 16.81
C PHE A 331 5.07 0.73 17.04
N ALA A 332 4.99 0.13 18.22
CA ALA A 332 5.64 -1.14 18.52
C ALA A 332 5.16 -2.26 17.56
N ARG A 333 3.84 -2.39 17.32
CA ARG A 333 3.30 -3.34 16.35
C ARG A 333 3.80 -3.09 14.92
N ALA A 334 3.98 -1.83 14.54
CA ALA A 334 4.54 -1.50 13.23
C ALA A 334 6.00 -1.95 13.13
N ALA A 335 6.80 -1.64 14.15
CA ALA A 335 8.21 -2.06 14.23
C ALA A 335 8.37 -3.60 14.15
N ILE A 336 7.51 -4.33 14.86
CA ILE A 336 7.44 -5.79 14.78
C ILE A 336 7.09 -6.25 13.34
N GLY A 337 6.15 -5.58 12.68
CA GLY A 337 5.80 -5.87 11.30
C GLY A 337 6.97 -5.61 10.33
N TRP A 338 7.74 -4.54 10.55
CA TRP A 338 8.90 -4.20 9.74
C TRP A 338 10.04 -5.21 9.89
N ILE A 339 10.37 -5.56 11.13
CA ILE A 339 11.51 -6.49 11.35
C ILE A 339 11.21 -7.89 10.81
N ARG A 340 9.95 -8.30 10.72
CA ARG A 340 9.56 -9.62 10.20
C ARG A 340 9.87 -9.79 8.71
N TYR A 341 9.78 -8.74 7.90
CA TYR A 341 10.09 -8.84 6.48
C TYR A 341 11.56 -8.57 6.15
N LYS A 342 12.29 -7.87 7.03
CA LYS A 342 13.67 -7.43 6.79
C LYS A 342 14.60 -8.54 6.37
N PRO A 343 14.67 -9.74 7.04
CA PRO A 343 15.58 -10.78 6.62
C PRO A 343 15.36 -11.29 5.21
N LEU A 344 14.11 -11.56 4.82
CA LEU A 344 13.84 -12.03 3.46
C LEU A 344 14.12 -10.96 2.42
N LEU A 345 13.73 -9.71 2.68
CA LEU A 345 14.01 -8.62 1.74
C LEU A 345 15.51 -8.45 1.54
N THR A 346 16.31 -8.49 2.61
CA THR A 346 17.77 -8.42 2.52
C THR A 346 18.35 -9.60 1.72
N LEU A 347 17.86 -10.83 1.93
CA LEU A 347 18.30 -11.98 1.15
C LEU A 347 18.03 -11.82 -0.35
N LEU A 348 16.90 -11.22 -0.72
CA LEU A 348 16.52 -10.99 -2.13
C LEU A 348 17.31 -9.86 -2.80
N THR A 349 17.66 -8.82 -2.03
CA THR A 349 18.26 -7.59 -2.59
C THR A 349 19.77 -7.51 -2.38
N GLN A 350 20.32 -8.16 -1.38
CA GLN A 350 21.73 -8.11 -1.01
C GLN A 350 22.21 -9.51 -0.50
N PRO A 351 22.12 -10.57 -1.34
CA PRO A 351 22.40 -11.93 -0.92
C PRO A 351 23.86 -12.14 -0.45
N ASP A 352 24.82 -11.48 -1.11
CA ASP A 352 26.23 -11.63 -0.81
C ASP A 352 26.62 -11.04 0.55
N ASP A 353 25.93 -10.00 0.99
CA ASP A 353 26.17 -9.31 2.25
C ASP A 353 25.20 -9.74 3.36
N PHE A 354 24.34 -10.72 3.09
CA PHE A 354 23.24 -11.10 3.97
C PHE A 354 23.66 -11.32 5.43
N GLU A 355 24.66 -12.17 5.66
CA GLU A 355 25.07 -12.50 7.03
C GLU A 355 25.68 -11.31 7.77
N SER A 356 26.51 -10.52 7.10
CA SER A 356 27.12 -9.32 7.70
C SER A 356 26.06 -8.26 8.07
N ILE A 357 25.04 -8.09 7.21
CA ILE A 357 23.91 -7.20 7.47
C ILE A 357 23.09 -7.72 8.65
N MET A 358 22.78 -9.03 8.69
CA MET A 358 22.01 -9.62 9.79
C MET A 358 22.74 -9.49 11.14
N GLU A 359 24.05 -9.66 11.19
CA GLU A 359 24.85 -9.45 12.40
C GLU A 359 24.87 -8.00 12.84
N ASN A 360 24.97 -7.08 11.90
CA ASN A 360 24.89 -5.64 12.20
C ASN A 360 23.52 -5.24 12.76
N ILE A 361 22.43 -5.75 12.17
CA ILE A 361 21.07 -5.54 12.68
C ILE A 361 20.94 -6.08 14.10
N ALA A 362 21.41 -7.30 14.38
CA ALA A 362 21.37 -7.88 15.72
C ALA A 362 22.05 -6.96 16.76
N ARG A 363 23.26 -6.49 16.49
CA ARG A 363 24.02 -5.61 17.40
C ARG A 363 23.28 -4.28 17.63
N LYS A 364 22.70 -3.68 16.59
CA LYS A 364 21.92 -2.46 16.71
C LYS A 364 20.68 -2.67 17.58
N LEU A 365 19.92 -3.75 17.34
CA LEU A 365 18.73 -4.07 18.12
C LEU A 365 19.05 -4.34 19.60
N ASP A 366 20.09 -5.11 19.89
CA ASP A 366 20.52 -5.40 21.27
C ASP A 366 20.85 -4.11 22.05
N SER A 367 21.46 -3.13 21.37
CA SER A 367 21.78 -1.83 21.97
C SER A 367 20.57 -0.93 22.16
N VAL A 368 19.63 -0.89 21.20
CA VAL A 368 18.60 0.17 21.14
C VAL A 368 17.26 -0.26 21.72
N ILE A 369 16.87 -1.53 21.64
CA ILE A 369 15.55 -2.01 22.09
C ILE A 369 15.30 -1.72 23.58
N PRO A 370 16.26 -1.95 24.52
CA PRO A 370 16.04 -1.58 25.92
C PRO A 370 15.80 -0.08 26.14
N LYS A 371 16.41 0.76 25.29
CA LYS A 371 16.22 2.23 25.34
C LYS A 371 14.85 2.62 24.84
N LEU A 372 14.36 2.01 23.74
CA LEU A 372 13.00 2.20 23.23
C LEU A 372 11.95 1.78 24.27
N CYS A 373 12.12 0.62 24.90
CA CYS A 373 11.20 0.17 25.96
C CYS A 373 11.08 1.20 27.08
N ARG A 374 12.21 1.78 27.52
CA ARG A 374 12.21 2.82 28.58
C ARG A 374 11.63 4.15 28.10
N CYS A 375 11.96 4.58 26.86
CA CYS A 375 11.49 5.86 26.34
C CYS A 375 9.97 5.85 26.09
N PHE A 376 9.46 4.78 25.51
CA PHE A 376 8.03 4.64 25.20
C PHE A 376 7.22 3.94 26.29
N ASP A 377 7.83 3.63 27.44
CA ASP A 377 7.19 2.96 28.55
C ASP A 377 6.33 1.74 28.10
N THR A 378 6.94 0.88 27.30
CA THR A 378 6.28 -0.34 26.80
C THR A 378 7.31 -1.45 26.52
N PRO A 379 7.11 -2.66 27.08
CA PRO A 379 7.98 -3.80 26.82
C PRO A 379 7.77 -4.42 25.44
N GLN A 380 6.75 -4.01 24.69
CA GLN A 380 6.42 -4.62 23.39
C GLN A 380 7.57 -4.52 22.37
N PHE A 381 8.47 -3.55 22.50
CA PHE A 381 9.64 -3.47 21.61
C PHE A 381 10.60 -4.65 21.77
N GLU A 382 10.62 -5.36 22.91
CA GLU A 382 11.42 -6.59 23.06
C GLU A 382 11.04 -7.65 22.03
N GLU A 383 9.79 -7.66 21.59
CA GLU A 383 9.31 -8.59 20.58
C GLU A 383 10.00 -8.36 19.22
N VAL A 384 10.51 -7.16 18.93
CA VAL A 384 11.27 -6.87 17.71
C VAL A 384 12.50 -7.75 17.61
N THR A 385 13.30 -7.86 18.68
CA THR A 385 14.50 -8.72 18.70
C THR A 385 14.13 -10.21 18.57
N LYS A 386 13.09 -10.66 19.28
CA LYS A 386 12.63 -12.06 19.20
C LYS A 386 12.16 -12.43 17.80
N GLU A 387 11.39 -11.55 17.18
CA GLU A 387 10.89 -11.75 15.81
C GLU A 387 12.02 -11.67 14.78
N PHE A 388 12.99 -10.78 14.95
CA PHE A 388 14.20 -10.77 14.12
C PHE A 388 14.90 -12.12 14.10
N VAL A 389 15.20 -12.68 15.28
CA VAL A 389 15.85 -13.99 15.40
C VAL A 389 15.00 -15.08 14.74
N ARG A 390 13.69 -15.07 14.99
CA ARG A 390 12.76 -16.05 14.42
C ARG A 390 12.72 -15.98 12.89
N TYR A 391 12.62 -14.78 12.31
CA TYR A 391 12.51 -14.61 10.87
C TYR A 391 13.84 -14.79 10.14
N ARG A 392 14.97 -14.41 10.73
CA ARG A 392 16.30 -14.75 10.22
C ARG A 392 16.48 -16.27 10.13
N ARG A 393 16.16 -17.01 11.20
CA ARG A 393 16.25 -18.49 11.22
C ARG A 393 15.36 -19.15 10.16
N ASN A 394 14.21 -18.56 9.84
CA ASN A 394 13.25 -19.10 8.89
C ASN A 394 13.38 -18.50 7.48
N VAL A 395 14.39 -17.71 7.20
CA VAL A 395 14.49 -16.93 5.94
C VAL A 395 14.39 -17.81 4.70
N MET A 396 15.05 -18.97 4.66
CA MET A 396 14.99 -19.90 3.52
C MET A 396 13.60 -20.54 3.34
N ARG A 397 12.85 -20.74 4.42
CA ARG A 397 11.44 -21.17 4.33
C ARG A 397 10.58 -20.06 3.72
N HIS A 398 10.79 -18.83 4.14
CA HIS A 398 10.07 -17.67 3.60
C HIS A 398 10.43 -17.44 2.13
N HIS A 399 11.69 -17.63 1.76
CA HIS A 399 12.13 -17.54 0.36
C HIS A 399 11.44 -18.60 -0.52
N ARG A 400 11.41 -19.87 -0.08
CA ARG A 400 10.66 -20.92 -0.82
C ARG A 400 9.17 -20.59 -0.95
N SER A 401 8.56 -20.05 0.11
CA SER A 401 7.14 -19.61 0.07
C SER A 401 6.93 -18.45 -0.91
N PHE A 402 7.87 -17.51 -0.97
CA PHE A 402 7.83 -16.41 -1.94
C PHE A 402 7.87 -16.92 -3.38
N GLU A 403 8.81 -17.80 -3.71
CA GLU A 403 8.92 -18.38 -5.05
C GLU A 403 7.72 -19.27 -5.40
N ALA A 404 7.20 -20.05 -4.44
CA ALA A 404 5.99 -20.85 -4.64
C ALA A 404 4.77 -19.96 -4.90
N THR A 405 4.66 -18.82 -4.19
CA THR A 405 3.58 -17.85 -4.44
C THR A 405 3.66 -17.28 -5.85
N ARG A 406 4.85 -16.90 -6.30
CA ARG A 406 5.06 -16.40 -7.68
C ARG A 406 4.70 -17.45 -8.73
N ALA A 407 5.15 -18.70 -8.53
CA ALA A 407 4.86 -19.79 -9.46
C ALA A 407 3.36 -20.09 -9.54
N ALA A 408 2.67 -20.19 -8.38
CA ALA A 408 1.23 -20.39 -8.33
C ALA A 408 0.47 -19.22 -8.96
N TRP A 409 0.92 -17.99 -8.73
CA TRP A 409 0.32 -16.79 -9.31
C TRP A 409 0.39 -16.77 -10.84
N LEU A 410 1.51 -17.17 -11.42
CA LEU A 410 1.68 -17.29 -12.87
C LEU A 410 0.72 -18.33 -13.49
N LYS A 411 0.48 -19.47 -12.82
CA LYS A 411 -0.50 -20.48 -13.28
C LYS A 411 -1.91 -19.87 -13.36
N VAL A 412 -2.31 -19.13 -12.34
CA VAL A 412 -3.65 -18.53 -12.25
C VAL A 412 -3.81 -17.38 -13.24
N THR A 413 -2.82 -16.48 -13.35
CA THR A 413 -2.91 -15.29 -14.19
C THR A 413 -2.61 -15.57 -15.67
N GLY A 414 -1.83 -16.60 -15.99
CA GLY A 414 -1.57 -17.02 -17.36
C GLY A 414 -2.81 -17.44 -18.15
N ARG A 415 -3.90 -17.77 -17.45
CA ARG A 415 -5.22 -18.04 -18.07
C ARG A 415 -6.02 -16.77 -18.36
N LEU A 416 -5.73 -15.68 -17.66
CA LEU A 416 -6.48 -14.43 -17.76
C LEU A 416 -5.96 -13.55 -18.90
N LEU A 417 -4.64 -13.55 -19.12
CA LEU A 417 -3.98 -12.69 -20.09
C LEU A 417 -4.25 -13.03 -21.57
N PRO A 418 -4.35 -14.32 -22.01
CA PRO A 418 -4.68 -14.66 -23.39
C PRO A 418 -6.09 -14.23 -23.80
N ALA A 419 -7.05 -14.22 -22.89
CA ALA A 419 -8.41 -13.77 -23.17
C ALA A 419 -8.48 -12.24 -23.42
N ALA A 420 -7.65 -11.46 -22.75
CA ALA A 420 -7.56 -10.00 -22.96
C ALA A 420 -6.88 -9.65 -24.31
N LEU A 421 -5.92 -10.46 -24.76
CA LEU A 421 -5.25 -10.28 -26.07
C LEU A 421 -6.12 -10.78 -27.25
N ALA A 422 -6.95 -11.80 -27.05
CA ALA A 422 -7.86 -12.30 -28.09
C ALA A 422 -8.94 -11.28 -28.49
N CYS A 423 -9.37 -10.42 -27.57
CA CYS A 423 -10.31 -9.32 -27.87
C CYS A 423 -9.68 -8.18 -28.66
N LEU A 424 -8.35 -8.08 -28.73
CA LEU A 424 -7.65 -7.04 -29.46
C LEU A 424 -7.28 -7.44 -30.90
N CYS A 425 -7.31 -8.75 -31.22
CA CYS A 425 -7.00 -9.27 -32.56
C CYS A 425 -8.26 -9.58 -33.40
N GLY A 426 -9.44 -9.27 -32.90
CA GLY A 426 -10.74 -9.55 -33.54
C GLY A 426 -11.47 -8.32 -34.08
N SER A 427 -10.76 -7.26 -34.46
CA SER A 427 -11.35 -6.10 -35.17
C SER A 427 -10.51 -5.62 -36.31
#